data_44a6b1d9eee7d7788c3248eb25bba88f
#
_entry.id   44a6b1d9eee7d7788c3248eb25bba88f
#
_cell.length_a   1.000
_cell.length_b   1.000
_cell.length_c   1.000
_cell.angle_alpha   90.00
_cell.angle_beta   90.00
_cell.angle_gamma   90.00
#
_symmetry.space_group_name_H-M   'P 1'
#
loop_
_entity.id
_entity.type
_entity.pdbx_description
1 polymer ?
#
loop_
_entity_poly.entity_id
_entity_poly.type
_entity_poly.pdbx_seq_one_letter_code
_entity_poly.pdbx_strand_id
1 'polypeptide(L)'
;MKKYIIFAAAALALAACSNEVEENFDDTPVAARITAGVETRAINDKWEEDYIGVMVIDGNTKMQEAYKNVGYKTSAKNTETAIFEAYGDSIFFKGPEEAIFVAYGPWDSSTNDNELPGTDGVISGDTQYIQQERDGQQDIDYIYASGYTGSLDKPDVNFIFKHVMARLVINVKASTESGIAAKDLLDGYYTLSGLIHSGTFNVTTGVTKADENVQAIDDWELQGYSVASKGTNDITFTAILFPQTLSKDLVFKAQIDGRYYTATFKPELTSGKSYTCNITVKKAELSIAGATVSDWEDSDNSGEAVDAGLE
;
A
#
# COMPACT_ATOMS: atom_id res chain seq x y z
N MET A 1 -47.89 28.18 -85.96
CA MET A 1 -48.08 27.54 -84.65
C MET A 1 -47.30 26.26 -84.67
N LYS A 2 -46.05 26.28 -84.14
CA LYS A 2 -45.17 25.14 -84.16
C LYS A 2 -44.95 24.70 -82.71
N LYS A 3 -45.38 23.49 -82.42
CA LYS A 3 -45.17 22.86 -81.11
C LYS A 3 -43.77 22.22 -81.07
N TYR A 4 -42.92 22.63 -80.18
CA TYR A 4 -41.66 21.99 -79.95
C TYR A 4 -41.82 21.00 -78.77
N ILE A 5 -41.55 19.73 -79.04
CA ILE A 5 -41.50 18.67 -78.09
C ILE A 5 -40.04 18.59 -77.66
N ILE A 6 -39.80 18.87 -76.40
CA ILE A 6 -38.47 18.70 -75.75
C ILE A 6 -38.42 17.32 -75.13
N PHE A 7 -37.54 16.48 -75.68
CA PHE A 7 -37.17 15.20 -74.99
C PHE A 7 -36.25 15.51 -73.88
N ALA A 8 -36.71 15.28 -72.68
CA ALA A 8 -35.85 15.24 -71.47
C ALA A 8 -35.26 13.85 -71.39
N ALA A 9 -33.95 13.72 -71.63
CA ALA A 9 -33.21 12.53 -71.34
C ALA A 9 -32.99 12.47 -69.83
N ALA A 10 -33.63 11.50 -69.17
CA ALA A 10 -33.36 11.18 -67.76
C ALA A 10 -32.04 10.40 -67.67
N ALA A 11 -30.98 11.06 -67.26
CA ALA A 11 -29.76 10.39 -66.82
C ALA A 11 -30.02 9.82 -65.46
N LEU A 12 -30.13 8.48 -65.33
CA LEU A 12 -30.07 7.77 -64.07
C LEU A 12 -28.63 7.83 -63.58
N ALA A 13 -28.37 8.77 -62.72
CA ALA A 13 -27.19 8.69 -61.84
C ALA A 13 -27.42 7.58 -60.81
N LEU A 14 -26.72 6.46 -60.96
CA LEU A 14 -26.55 5.48 -59.93
C LEU A 14 -25.71 6.14 -58.85
N ALA A 15 -26.36 6.75 -57.88
CA ALA A 15 -25.74 7.04 -56.60
C ALA A 15 -25.48 5.69 -55.91
N ALA A 16 -24.26 5.22 -56.03
CA ALA A 16 -23.76 4.23 -55.09
C ALA A 16 -23.75 4.90 -53.71
N CYS A 17 -24.79 4.67 -52.95
CA CYS A 17 -24.70 4.86 -51.52
C CYS A 17 -23.65 3.88 -51.02
N SER A 18 -22.43 4.34 -50.87
CA SER A 18 -21.56 3.74 -49.86
C SER A 18 -22.28 3.98 -48.54
N ASN A 19 -22.89 2.92 -48.03
CA ASN A 19 -23.18 2.84 -46.59
C ASN A 19 -21.81 2.77 -45.88
N GLU A 20 -21.12 3.88 -45.81
CA GLU A 20 -20.30 4.12 -44.65
C GLU A 20 -21.29 4.22 -43.49
N VAL A 21 -21.40 3.16 -42.74
CA VAL A 21 -21.93 3.22 -41.37
C VAL A 21 -20.94 4.16 -40.70
N GLU A 22 -21.25 5.46 -40.66
CA GLU A 22 -20.69 6.32 -39.65
C GLU A 22 -21.13 5.63 -38.33
N GLU A 23 -20.21 4.85 -37.75
CA GLU A 23 -20.32 4.53 -36.36
C GLU A 23 -20.29 5.88 -35.65
N ASN A 24 -21.48 6.41 -35.35
CA ASN A 24 -21.66 7.51 -34.44
C ASN A 24 -21.18 6.97 -33.09
N PHE A 25 -19.88 7.00 -32.89
CA PHE A 25 -19.36 6.94 -31.52
C PHE A 25 -19.97 8.15 -30.81
N ASP A 26 -20.80 7.87 -29.84
CA ASP A 26 -21.24 8.89 -28.91
C ASP A 26 -19.97 9.45 -28.29
N ASP A 27 -19.51 10.61 -28.75
CA ASP A 27 -18.29 11.29 -28.32
C ASP A 27 -18.39 11.76 -26.85
N THR A 28 -19.41 11.32 -26.13
CA THR A 28 -19.58 11.64 -24.72
C THR A 28 -18.51 10.92 -23.92
N PRO A 29 -17.56 11.63 -23.30
CA PRO A 29 -16.52 11.00 -22.50
C PRO A 29 -17.13 10.20 -21.34
N VAL A 30 -16.74 8.94 -21.21
CA VAL A 30 -17.15 8.08 -20.10
C VAL A 30 -16.07 8.11 -19.02
N ALA A 31 -16.46 8.41 -17.78
CA ALA A 31 -15.55 8.41 -16.66
C ALA A 31 -15.19 6.98 -16.22
N ALA A 32 -13.93 6.77 -15.86
CA ALA A 32 -13.50 5.56 -15.20
C ALA A 32 -14.19 5.42 -13.84
N ARG A 33 -14.78 4.24 -13.59
CA ARG A 33 -15.41 3.89 -12.31
C ARG A 33 -14.43 3.05 -11.51
N ILE A 34 -13.92 3.62 -10.42
CA ILE A 34 -12.88 3.01 -9.61
C ILE A 34 -13.48 2.29 -8.42
N THR A 35 -13.16 1.02 -8.29
CA THR A 35 -13.36 0.26 -7.05
C THR A 35 -12.02 -0.32 -6.59
N ALA A 36 -11.87 -0.49 -5.28
CA ALA A 36 -10.65 -1.07 -4.76
C ALA A 36 -10.92 -2.01 -3.58
N GLY A 37 -10.21 -3.15 -3.59
CA GLY A 37 -9.98 -4.02 -2.45
C GLY A 37 -8.51 -3.94 -2.04
N VAL A 38 -8.22 -4.32 -0.81
CA VAL A 38 -6.84 -4.52 -0.33
C VAL A 38 -6.72 -6.00 0.01
N GLU A 39 -5.66 -6.63 -0.47
CA GLU A 39 -5.40 -8.05 -0.19
C GLU A 39 -5.31 -8.27 1.32
N THR A 40 -4.76 -7.31 2.08
CA THR A 40 -4.94 -7.08 3.54
C THR A 40 -4.22 -5.80 3.97
N ARG A 41 -4.69 -5.13 5.05
CA ARG A 41 -4.03 -3.95 5.65
C ARG A 41 -3.37 -4.30 6.99
N ALA A 42 -2.29 -3.60 7.31
CA ALA A 42 -1.48 -3.85 8.51
C ALA A 42 -2.24 -3.71 9.83
N ILE A 43 -3.25 -2.85 9.89
CA ILE A 43 -3.95 -2.49 11.13
C ILE A 43 -5.46 -2.61 11.00
N ASN A 44 -5.99 -2.24 9.82
CA ASN A 44 -7.40 -2.37 9.48
C ASN A 44 -7.47 -2.97 8.08
N ASP A 45 -7.93 -4.21 7.92
CA ASP A 45 -8.14 -4.88 6.63
C ASP A 45 -9.26 -4.22 5.81
N LYS A 46 -9.56 -2.94 6.09
CA LYS A 46 -10.77 -2.27 5.59
C LYS A 46 -10.51 -0.81 5.28
N TRP A 47 -11.18 -0.34 4.24
CA TRP A 47 -11.17 1.05 3.83
C TRP A 47 -11.88 1.95 4.86
N GLU A 48 -11.31 3.11 5.15
CA GLU A 48 -11.85 4.09 6.09
C GLU A 48 -11.55 5.53 5.66
N GLU A 49 -12.41 6.09 4.79
CA GLU A 49 -12.27 7.47 4.27
C GLU A 49 -10.92 7.75 3.57
N ASP A 50 -10.37 6.75 2.90
CA ASP A 50 -9.04 6.77 2.32
C ASP A 50 -8.96 7.49 0.98
N TYR A 51 -7.73 7.87 0.62
CA TYR A 51 -7.37 8.44 -0.67
C TYR A 51 -6.35 7.57 -1.39
N ILE A 52 -6.53 7.41 -2.71
CA ILE A 52 -5.58 6.72 -3.59
C ILE A 52 -5.22 7.64 -4.77
N GLY A 53 -3.98 7.53 -5.25
CA GLY A 53 -3.55 8.12 -6.51
C GLY A 53 -3.69 7.13 -7.64
N VAL A 54 -4.30 7.55 -8.75
CA VAL A 54 -4.52 6.73 -9.93
C VAL A 54 -3.81 7.33 -11.14
N MET A 55 -3.10 6.48 -11.87
CA MET A 55 -2.34 6.84 -13.07
C MET A 55 -2.77 5.99 -14.25
N VAL A 56 -2.72 6.57 -15.45
CA VAL A 56 -2.79 5.84 -16.70
C VAL A 56 -1.39 5.79 -17.31
N ILE A 57 -0.84 4.59 -17.47
CA ILE A 57 0.57 4.39 -17.86
C ILE A 57 0.77 3.86 -19.27
N ASP A 58 -0.27 3.75 -20.05
CA ASP A 58 -0.13 3.17 -21.37
C ASP A 58 0.51 4.12 -22.38
N GLY A 59 1.59 3.68 -23.00
CA GLY A 59 2.27 4.36 -24.09
C GLY A 59 1.58 4.23 -25.46
N ASN A 60 0.55 3.40 -25.63
CA ASN A 60 -0.13 3.18 -26.89
C ASN A 60 -1.49 3.88 -26.98
N THR A 61 -2.11 4.21 -25.88
CA THR A 61 -3.32 5.01 -25.89
C THR A 61 -2.96 6.48 -25.87
N LYS A 62 -3.31 7.18 -26.90
CA LYS A 62 -3.18 8.66 -26.99
C LYS A 62 -3.97 9.40 -25.91
N MET A 63 -4.52 8.66 -24.95
CA MET A 63 -5.46 9.23 -24.03
C MET A 63 -4.81 10.09 -23.01
N GLN A 64 -3.62 9.80 -22.55
CA GLN A 64 -3.55 10.19 -21.18
C GLN A 64 -2.16 10.46 -20.63
N GLU A 65 -1.33 11.15 -21.37
CA GLU A 65 -0.17 11.82 -20.78
C GLU A 65 -0.56 12.73 -19.60
N ALA A 66 -1.85 13.09 -19.50
CA ALA A 66 -2.37 13.99 -18.49
C ALA A 66 -2.72 13.34 -17.15
N TYR A 67 -2.93 12.02 -17.09
CA TYR A 67 -3.39 11.38 -15.86
C TYR A 67 -2.25 10.67 -15.13
N LYS A 68 -1.44 11.45 -14.42
CA LYS A 68 -0.23 10.94 -13.72
C LYS A 68 -0.39 10.85 -12.21
N ASN A 69 -1.39 11.52 -11.63
CA ASN A 69 -1.61 11.52 -10.17
C ASN A 69 -3.03 11.91 -9.78
N VAL A 70 -4.05 11.36 -10.45
CA VAL A 70 -5.44 11.72 -10.16
C VAL A 70 -5.86 11.14 -8.81
N GLY A 71 -6.28 12.02 -7.92
CA GLY A 71 -6.77 11.63 -6.60
C GLY A 71 -8.18 11.04 -6.65
N TYR A 72 -8.37 9.92 -5.98
CA TYR A 72 -9.67 9.31 -5.75
C TYR A 72 -9.88 9.08 -4.26
N LYS A 73 -11.11 9.29 -3.78
CA LYS A 73 -11.49 9.20 -2.38
C LYS A 73 -12.63 8.22 -2.18
N THR A 74 -12.60 7.46 -1.11
CA THR A 74 -13.76 6.72 -0.62
C THR A 74 -14.35 7.34 0.62
N SER A 75 -15.68 7.27 0.76
CA SER A 75 -16.41 7.55 1.99
C SER A 75 -16.78 6.27 2.75
N ALA A 76 -16.29 5.12 2.30
CA ALA A 76 -16.54 3.84 2.93
C ALA A 76 -15.92 3.80 4.33
N LYS A 77 -16.60 3.07 5.24
CA LYS A 77 -16.13 2.85 6.60
C LYS A 77 -16.14 1.37 6.90
N ASN A 78 -14.97 0.85 7.25
CA ASN A 78 -14.82 -0.51 7.72
C ASN A 78 -15.27 -1.56 6.68
N THR A 79 -14.89 -1.38 5.39
CA THR A 79 -15.23 -2.27 4.27
C THR A 79 -14.00 -2.85 3.59
N GLU A 80 -14.04 -4.13 3.21
CA GLU A 80 -12.95 -4.81 2.48
C GLU A 80 -12.82 -4.29 1.03
N THR A 81 -13.94 -3.90 0.43
CA THR A 81 -14.00 -3.31 -0.91
C THR A 81 -14.76 -2.01 -0.85
N ALA A 82 -14.30 -1.00 -1.56
CA ALA A 82 -14.90 0.32 -1.61
C ALA A 82 -14.99 0.88 -3.02
N ILE A 83 -16.00 1.73 -3.25
CA ILE A 83 -16.10 2.58 -4.42
C ILE A 83 -15.30 3.86 -4.11
N PHE A 84 -14.55 4.33 -5.11
CA PHE A 84 -13.77 5.55 -5.03
C PHE A 84 -14.30 6.57 -6.02
N GLU A 85 -14.57 7.77 -5.56
CA GLU A 85 -14.98 8.91 -6.37
C GLU A 85 -13.78 9.83 -6.62
N ALA A 86 -13.72 10.46 -7.79
CA ALA A 86 -12.64 11.38 -8.10
C ALA A 86 -12.62 12.55 -7.11
N TYR A 87 -11.45 12.88 -6.60
CA TYR A 87 -11.21 14.05 -5.77
C TYR A 87 -10.73 15.22 -6.66
N GLY A 88 -11.67 15.78 -7.42
CA GLY A 88 -11.40 16.78 -8.45
C GLY A 88 -11.87 16.26 -9.80
N ASP A 89 -11.00 16.30 -10.82
CA ASP A 89 -11.31 15.84 -12.17
C ASP A 89 -11.22 14.30 -12.24
N SER A 90 -12.16 13.71 -12.99
CA SER A 90 -12.18 12.27 -13.24
C SER A 90 -11.28 11.90 -14.42
N ILE A 91 -10.81 10.65 -14.42
CA ILE A 91 -10.20 10.04 -15.61
C ILE A 91 -11.31 9.68 -16.62
N PHE A 92 -11.22 10.18 -17.85
CA PHE A 92 -12.20 9.92 -18.89
C PHE A 92 -11.61 9.09 -20.04
N PHE A 93 -12.35 8.09 -20.49
CA PHE A 93 -12.05 7.37 -21.72
C PHE A 93 -12.50 8.20 -22.93
N LYS A 94 -11.65 8.31 -23.95
CA LYS A 94 -11.93 9.04 -25.18
C LYS A 94 -12.02 8.14 -26.43
N GLY A 95 -11.86 6.85 -26.25
CA GLY A 95 -11.88 5.89 -27.35
C GLY A 95 -12.07 4.46 -26.86
N PRO A 96 -12.26 3.51 -27.77
CA PRO A 96 -12.49 2.10 -27.47
C PRO A 96 -11.22 1.36 -27.00
N GLU A 97 -10.06 2.01 -27.11
CA GLU A 97 -8.77 1.42 -26.77
C GLU A 97 -8.67 1.18 -25.27
N GLU A 98 -8.08 0.05 -24.91
CA GLU A 98 -7.83 -0.28 -23.51
C GLU A 98 -6.73 0.62 -22.94
N ALA A 99 -6.98 1.22 -21.78
CA ALA A 99 -5.99 1.94 -21.00
C ALA A 99 -5.50 1.07 -19.85
N ILE A 100 -4.21 1.14 -19.52
CA ILE A 100 -3.59 0.42 -18.41
C ILE A 100 -3.44 1.37 -17.23
N PHE A 101 -3.95 0.93 -16.10
CA PHE A 101 -4.00 1.70 -14.85
C PHE A 101 -3.00 1.17 -13.84
N VAL A 102 -2.45 2.11 -13.09
CA VAL A 102 -1.69 1.89 -11.86
C VAL A 102 -2.32 2.75 -10.76
N ALA A 103 -2.36 2.22 -9.55
CA ALA A 103 -2.82 2.97 -8.39
C ALA A 103 -1.91 2.74 -7.19
N TYR A 104 -1.84 3.73 -6.31
CA TYR A 104 -1.06 3.68 -5.09
C TYR A 104 -1.79 4.36 -3.93
N GLY A 105 -1.43 4.04 -2.72
CA GLY A 105 -1.90 4.69 -1.51
C GLY A 105 -0.83 4.69 -0.41
N PRO A 106 -0.94 5.63 0.52
CA PRO A 106 -1.80 6.81 0.53
C PRO A 106 -1.45 7.80 -0.60
N TRP A 107 -2.44 8.57 -1.08
CA TRP A 107 -2.24 9.52 -2.16
C TRP A 107 -1.40 10.73 -1.73
N ASP A 108 -0.37 11.04 -2.52
CA ASP A 108 0.39 12.28 -2.38
C ASP A 108 -0.22 13.38 -3.25
N SER A 109 -0.89 14.31 -2.60
CA SER A 109 -1.55 15.47 -3.23
C SER A 109 -0.61 16.66 -3.46
N SER A 110 0.69 16.49 -3.32
CA SER A 110 1.68 17.59 -3.46
C SER A 110 1.82 18.09 -4.91
N THR A 111 1.39 17.30 -5.89
CA THR A 111 1.40 17.63 -7.31
C THR A 111 -0.02 17.63 -7.90
N ASN A 112 -0.16 18.20 -9.10
CA ASN A 112 -1.42 18.16 -9.85
C ASN A 112 -1.58 16.84 -10.63
N ASP A 113 -2.75 16.63 -11.24
CA ASP A 113 -3.12 15.41 -11.96
C ASP A 113 -2.21 15.05 -13.14
N ASN A 114 -1.45 16.03 -13.66
CA ASN A 114 -0.60 15.90 -14.84
C ASN A 114 0.87 15.67 -14.50
N GLU A 115 1.22 15.63 -13.21
CA GLU A 115 2.58 15.48 -12.74
C GLU A 115 2.69 14.28 -11.81
N LEU A 116 3.81 13.56 -11.89
CA LEU A 116 4.09 12.50 -10.93
C LEU A 116 4.46 13.12 -9.57
N PRO A 117 4.04 12.52 -8.46
CA PRO A 117 4.42 12.99 -7.13
C PRO A 117 5.91 12.80 -6.86
N GLY A 118 6.44 13.60 -5.94
CA GLY A 118 7.85 13.56 -5.56
C GLY A 118 8.78 13.94 -6.70
N THR A 119 9.88 13.21 -6.86
CA THR A 119 10.82 13.39 -7.98
C THR A 119 10.62 12.23 -8.96
N ASP A 120 10.07 12.52 -10.14
CA ASP A 120 9.81 11.51 -11.19
C ASP A 120 9.02 10.29 -10.68
N GLY A 121 8.03 10.52 -9.81
CA GLY A 121 7.23 9.46 -9.21
C GLY A 121 7.88 8.76 -8.03
N VAL A 122 8.97 9.30 -7.49
CA VAL A 122 9.64 8.79 -6.31
C VAL A 122 9.36 9.67 -5.10
N ILE A 123 8.58 9.15 -4.17
CA ILE A 123 8.26 9.79 -2.89
C ILE A 123 9.31 9.36 -1.86
N SER A 124 9.86 10.33 -1.14
CA SER A 124 10.72 10.06 0.03
C SER A 124 9.87 10.02 1.29
N GLY A 125 10.17 9.08 2.18
CA GLY A 125 9.46 8.92 3.44
C GLY A 125 10.39 8.60 4.60
N ASP A 126 9.83 8.72 5.79
CA ASP A 126 10.49 8.35 7.05
C ASP A 126 9.50 7.57 7.93
N THR A 127 9.95 6.43 8.45
CA THR A 127 9.14 5.54 9.29
C THR A 127 9.45 5.71 10.78
N GLN A 128 10.14 6.80 11.14
CA GLN A 128 10.57 7.08 12.51
C GLN A 128 9.48 7.81 13.32
N TYR A 129 9.45 7.59 14.62
CA TYR A 129 8.63 8.33 15.61
C TYR A 129 7.10 8.32 15.35
N ILE A 130 6.53 9.51 15.09
CA ILE A 130 5.09 9.75 15.03
C ILE A 130 4.38 8.85 14.02
N GLN A 131 5.05 8.49 12.93
CA GLN A 131 4.50 7.61 11.90
C GLN A 131 4.25 6.18 12.39
N GLN A 132 4.88 5.77 13.49
CA GLN A 132 4.62 4.46 14.11
C GLN A 132 3.50 4.49 15.16
N GLU A 133 2.91 5.63 15.44
CA GLU A 133 1.68 5.72 16.22
C GLU A 133 0.51 5.11 15.40
N ARG A 134 -0.47 4.56 16.11
CA ARG A 134 -1.57 3.80 15.49
C ARG A 134 -2.24 4.54 14.34
N ASP A 135 -2.51 5.82 14.51
CA ASP A 135 -3.20 6.65 13.53
C ASP A 135 -2.24 7.13 12.43
N GLY A 136 -0.93 7.07 12.66
CA GLY A 136 0.09 7.46 11.68
C GLY A 136 0.63 6.31 10.84
N GLN A 137 0.43 5.05 11.23
CA GLN A 137 0.93 3.91 10.44
C GLN A 137 0.28 3.83 9.07
N GLN A 138 -0.98 4.19 8.93
CA GLN A 138 -1.68 4.23 7.64
C GLN A 138 -1.05 5.22 6.65
N ASP A 139 -0.38 6.28 7.13
CA ASP A 139 0.26 7.29 6.29
C ASP A 139 1.59 6.82 5.69
N ILE A 140 2.18 5.78 6.27
CA ILE A 140 3.46 5.19 5.83
C ILE A 140 3.31 3.75 5.31
N ASP A 141 2.11 3.19 5.37
CA ASP A 141 1.83 1.85 4.86
C ASP A 141 1.49 1.93 3.37
N TYR A 142 2.53 2.06 2.55
CA TYR A 142 2.34 2.17 1.11
C TYR A 142 1.75 0.89 0.52
N ILE A 143 0.71 1.08 -0.28
CA ILE A 143 0.02 0.04 -1.04
C ILE A 143 0.09 0.35 -2.54
N TYR A 144 0.09 -0.69 -3.37
CA TYR A 144 0.28 -0.57 -4.80
C TYR A 144 -0.56 -1.58 -5.59
N ALA A 145 -1.08 -1.16 -6.74
CA ALA A 145 -1.82 -2.00 -7.66
C ALA A 145 -1.45 -1.62 -9.11
N SER A 146 -1.19 -2.61 -9.98
CA SER A 146 -0.80 -2.37 -11.37
C SER A 146 -1.33 -3.42 -12.33
N GLY A 147 -1.39 -3.07 -13.63
CA GLY A 147 -1.81 -3.99 -14.67
C GLY A 147 -3.34 -4.13 -14.81
N TYR A 148 -4.11 -3.23 -14.22
CA TYR A 148 -5.56 -3.17 -14.36
C TYR A 148 -5.92 -2.40 -15.63
N THR A 149 -6.98 -2.81 -16.31
CA THR A 149 -7.39 -2.20 -17.57
C THR A 149 -8.82 -1.69 -17.50
N GLY A 150 -9.10 -0.69 -18.33
CA GLY A 150 -10.43 -0.16 -18.58
C GLY A 150 -10.52 0.46 -19.98
N SER A 151 -11.74 0.62 -20.48
CA SER A 151 -12.01 1.25 -21.76
C SER A 151 -13.37 1.94 -21.76
N LEU A 152 -13.69 2.66 -22.83
CA LEU A 152 -14.99 3.30 -23.00
C LEU A 152 -16.16 2.30 -22.85
N ASP A 153 -15.99 1.08 -23.36
CA ASP A 153 -17.00 0.01 -23.28
C ASP A 153 -17.00 -0.74 -21.93
N LYS A 154 -15.88 -0.68 -21.22
CA LYS A 154 -15.66 -1.32 -19.91
C LYS A 154 -15.02 -0.34 -18.93
N PRO A 155 -15.78 0.64 -18.46
CA PRO A 155 -15.23 1.72 -17.65
C PRO A 155 -14.94 1.33 -16.17
N ASP A 156 -15.26 0.12 -15.77
CA ASP A 156 -15.04 -0.35 -14.40
C ASP A 156 -13.61 -0.85 -14.22
N VAL A 157 -12.84 -0.17 -13.38
CA VAL A 157 -11.47 -0.54 -13.02
C VAL A 157 -11.46 -0.97 -11.55
N ASN A 158 -11.20 -2.26 -11.31
CA ASN A 158 -11.32 -2.87 -9.99
C ASN A 158 -9.92 -3.24 -9.47
N PHE A 159 -9.32 -2.38 -8.66
CA PHE A 159 -7.99 -2.60 -8.10
C PHE A 159 -8.02 -3.62 -6.94
N ILE A 160 -6.96 -4.41 -6.84
CA ILE A 160 -6.61 -5.15 -5.63
C ILE A 160 -5.20 -4.69 -5.24
N PHE A 161 -5.12 -3.97 -4.15
CA PHE A 161 -3.87 -3.43 -3.65
C PHE A 161 -3.08 -4.47 -2.85
N LYS A 162 -1.75 -4.36 -2.93
CA LYS A 162 -0.80 -5.11 -2.12
C LYS A 162 0.03 -4.16 -1.30
N HIS A 163 0.39 -4.57 -0.08
CA HIS A 163 1.39 -3.87 0.69
C HIS A 163 2.75 -3.96 0.01
N VAL A 164 3.49 -2.86 0.02
CA VAL A 164 4.84 -2.80 -0.54
C VAL A 164 5.89 -2.41 0.51
N MET A 165 5.47 -2.19 1.75
CA MET A 165 6.33 -2.04 2.91
C MET A 165 6.64 -3.40 3.56
N ALA A 166 7.51 -3.43 4.55
CA ALA A 166 7.74 -4.56 5.43
C ALA A 166 7.11 -4.29 6.80
N ARG A 167 6.49 -5.30 7.41
CA ARG A 167 5.93 -5.20 8.76
C ARG A 167 6.77 -6.02 9.74
N LEU A 168 7.13 -5.42 10.86
CA LEU A 168 7.78 -6.11 11.98
C LEU A 168 6.85 -6.10 13.19
N VAL A 169 6.51 -7.28 13.67
CA VAL A 169 5.72 -7.49 14.88
C VAL A 169 6.62 -8.09 15.96
N ILE A 170 6.68 -7.46 17.14
CA ILE A 170 7.44 -7.95 18.29
C ILE A 170 6.47 -8.20 19.42
N ASN A 171 6.26 -9.47 19.73
CA ASN A 171 5.45 -9.89 20.87
C ASN A 171 6.37 -10.14 22.08
N VAL A 172 6.16 -9.41 23.16
CA VAL A 172 6.92 -9.56 24.39
C VAL A 172 6.01 -10.14 25.47
N LYS A 173 6.39 -11.28 26.02
CA LYS A 173 5.63 -12.00 27.03
C LYS A 173 6.47 -12.26 28.28
N ALA A 174 5.91 -12.04 29.46
CA ALA A 174 6.52 -12.47 30.71
C ALA A 174 6.23 -13.95 30.95
N SER A 175 7.29 -14.74 31.23
CA SER A 175 7.10 -16.12 31.69
C SER A 175 6.48 -16.13 33.11
N THR A 176 5.81 -17.21 33.45
CA THR A 176 5.22 -17.39 34.80
C THR A 176 6.29 -17.37 35.92
N GLU A 177 7.53 -17.72 35.60
CA GLU A 177 8.66 -17.76 36.54
C GLU A 177 9.44 -16.45 36.62
N SER A 178 9.12 -15.47 35.75
CA SER A 178 9.83 -14.19 35.69
C SER A 178 9.65 -13.36 36.96
N GLY A 179 8.48 -13.48 37.58
CA GLY A 179 8.06 -12.62 38.69
C GLY A 179 7.67 -11.20 38.24
N ILE A 180 7.52 -10.97 36.91
CA ILE A 180 7.11 -9.70 36.32
C ILE A 180 5.59 -9.67 36.25
N ALA A 181 4.98 -8.63 36.83
CA ALA A 181 3.55 -8.44 36.71
C ALA A 181 3.20 -7.82 35.34
N ALA A 182 1.96 -8.04 34.83
CA ALA A 182 1.48 -7.47 33.59
C ALA A 182 1.67 -5.94 33.54
N LYS A 183 1.44 -5.27 34.66
CA LYS A 183 1.64 -3.82 34.79
C LYS A 183 3.09 -3.41 34.52
N ASP A 184 4.06 -4.15 35.10
CA ASP A 184 5.48 -3.81 34.95
C ASP A 184 5.95 -4.00 33.49
N LEU A 185 5.36 -4.96 32.77
CA LEU A 185 5.59 -5.16 31.36
C LEU A 185 5.02 -3.99 30.53
N LEU A 186 3.84 -3.50 30.87
CA LEU A 186 3.20 -2.35 30.21
C LEU A 186 3.92 -1.02 30.49
N ASP A 187 4.42 -0.84 31.70
CA ASP A 187 5.15 0.36 32.13
C ASP A 187 6.65 0.27 31.74
N GLY A 188 7.07 -0.79 31.04
CA GLY A 188 8.44 -1.00 30.60
C GLY A 188 8.85 0.00 29.52
N TYR A 189 10.16 0.25 29.42
CA TYR A 189 10.77 1.04 28.35
C TYR A 189 11.46 0.11 27.35
N TYR A 190 11.19 0.27 26.07
CA TYR A 190 11.63 -0.62 25.01
C TYR A 190 12.30 0.13 23.88
N THR A 191 13.43 -0.39 23.39
CA THR A 191 14.11 0.16 22.22
C THR A 191 14.54 -0.93 21.24
N LEU A 192 14.69 -0.52 19.98
CA LEU A 192 15.20 -1.36 18.91
C LEU A 192 16.30 -0.61 18.16
N SER A 193 17.46 -1.25 17.97
CA SER A 193 18.58 -0.67 17.24
C SER A 193 18.85 -1.45 15.96
N GLY A 194 19.32 -0.76 14.93
CA GLY A 194 19.81 -1.38 13.70
C GLY A 194 18.91 -1.20 12.47
N LEU A 195 17.84 -0.41 12.58
CA LEU A 195 16.93 -0.12 11.48
C LEU A 195 17.27 1.19 10.76
N ILE A 196 17.11 1.20 9.44
CA ILE A 196 17.08 2.40 8.61
C ILE A 196 15.62 2.81 8.44
N HIS A 197 15.29 4.05 8.80
CA HIS A 197 13.92 4.55 8.76
C HIS A 197 13.62 5.39 7.53
N SER A 198 14.62 6.03 6.93
CA SER A 198 14.46 6.80 5.69
C SER A 198 14.43 5.87 4.48
N GLY A 199 13.61 6.20 3.50
CA GLY A 199 13.51 5.39 2.29
C GLY A 199 12.69 6.05 1.20
N THR A 200 12.42 5.31 0.14
CA THR A 200 11.69 5.80 -1.03
C THR A 200 10.61 4.80 -1.47
N PHE A 201 9.55 5.36 -2.04
CA PHE A 201 8.49 4.64 -2.74
C PHE A 201 8.36 5.17 -4.16
N ASN A 202 8.49 4.31 -5.16
CA ASN A 202 8.23 4.66 -6.55
C ASN A 202 6.79 4.29 -6.92
N VAL A 203 5.94 5.29 -7.10
CA VAL A 203 4.50 5.12 -7.35
C VAL A 203 4.20 4.49 -8.71
N THR A 204 5.14 4.54 -9.67
CA THR A 204 4.93 3.96 -11.02
C THR A 204 5.27 2.48 -11.08
N THR A 205 6.14 2.01 -10.19
CA THR A 205 6.64 0.63 -10.19
C THR A 205 6.26 -0.17 -8.96
N GLY A 206 5.77 0.50 -7.90
CA GLY A 206 5.47 -0.12 -6.61
C GLY A 206 6.72 -0.47 -5.78
N VAL A 207 7.90 -0.09 -6.23
CA VAL A 207 9.15 -0.42 -5.53
C VAL A 207 9.35 0.49 -4.33
N THR A 208 9.52 -0.12 -3.16
CA THR A 208 9.92 0.55 -1.91
C THR A 208 11.29 0.03 -1.47
N LYS A 209 12.09 0.90 -0.88
CA LYS A 209 13.39 0.53 -0.32
C LYS A 209 13.86 1.54 0.72
N ALA A 210 14.61 1.06 1.72
CA ALA A 210 15.35 1.94 2.62
C ALA A 210 16.51 2.65 1.90
N ASP A 211 16.92 3.82 2.40
CA ASP A 211 18.08 4.55 1.90
C ASP A 211 19.38 3.97 2.51
N GLU A 212 20.10 3.19 1.73
CA GLU A 212 21.35 2.54 2.14
C GLU A 212 22.48 3.54 2.47
N ASN A 213 22.34 4.81 2.11
CA ASN A 213 23.31 5.86 2.43
C ASN A 213 23.08 6.48 3.82
N VAL A 214 21.98 6.15 4.46
CA VAL A 214 21.64 6.60 5.82
C VAL A 214 22.05 5.53 6.83
N GLN A 215 22.59 5.97 7.95
CA GLN A 215 22.96 5.05 9.03
C GLN A 215 21.71 4.56 9.76
N ALA A 216 21.75 3.29 10.16
CA ALA A 216 20.74 2.72 11.04
C ALA A 216 20.72 3.45 12.39
N ILE A 217 19.53 3.58 12.95
CA ILE A 217 19.31 4.26 14.24
C ILE A 217 19.58 3.31 15.40
N ASP A 218 20.25 3.84 16.40
CA ASP A 218 20.44 3.16 17.67
C ASP A 218 19.39 3.60 18.69
N ASP A 219 18.96 2.64 19.52
CA ASP A 219 18.01 2.83 20.63
C ASP A 219 16.72 3.58 20.22
N TRP A 220 16.18 3.25 19.02
CA TRP A 220 14.88 3.74 18.59
C TRP A 220 13.80 3.27 19.57
N GLU A 221 13.08 4.20 20.18
CA GLU A 221 12.05 3.91 21.14
C GLU A 221 10.84 3.26 20.47
N LEU A 222 10.50 2.06 20.95
CA LEU A 222 9.28 1.38 20.53
C LEU A 222 8.11 1.95 21.33
N GLN A 223 7.42 2.91 20.73
CA GLN A 223 6.19 3.44 21.30
C GLN A 223 5.06 2.45 21.03
N GLY A 224 4.56 1.90 22.12
CA GLY A 224 3.77 0.72 22.03
C GLY A 224 2.34 0.94 21.60
N TYR A 225 1.96 0.27 20.58
CA TYR A 225 0.65 -0.35 20.54
C TYR A 225 0.67 -1.57 21.44
N SER A 226 0.62 -1.33 22.74
CA SER A 226 0.26 -2.39 23.65
C SER A 226 -1.22 -2.66 23.46
N VAL A 227 -1.57 -3.60 22.62
CA VAL A 227 -2.81 -4.31 22.80
C VAL A 227 -2.59 -5.21 24.01
N ALA A 228 -2.54 -4.62 25.20
CA ALA A 228 -2.71 -5.37 26.41
C ALA A 228 -4.12 -5.92 26.35
N SER A 229 -4.27 -7.13 25.85
CA SER A 229 -5.50 -7.87 26.04
C SER A 229 -5.67 -7.98 27.55
N LYS A 230 -6.79 -7.46 28.02
CA LYS A 230 -7.13 -7.39 29.44
C LYS A 230 -7.01 -8.80 30.05
N GLY A 231 -5.91 -9.05 30.78
CA GLY A 231 -5.63 -10.33 31.44
C GLY A 231 -4.49 -11.17 30.87
N THR A 232 -3.78 -10.72 29.82
CA THR A 232 -2.55 -11.38 29.32
C THR A 232 -1.31 -10.62 29.75
N ASN A 233 -0.22 -11.37 30.03
CA ASN A 233 1.08 -10.82 30.41
C ASN A 233 1.93 -10.61 29.13
N ASP A 234 1.38 -9.94 28.12
CA ASP A 234 2.02 -9.70 26.84
C ASP A 234 1.83 -8.26 26.35
N ILE A 235 2.78 -7.77 25.58
CA ILE A 235 2.76 -6.50 24.87
C ILE A 235 3.23 -6.73 23.44
N THR A 236 2.54 -6.13 22.48
CA THR A 236 2.89 -6.23 21.06
C THR A 236 3.28 -4.86 20.51
N PHE A 237 4.40 -4.83 19.80
CA PHE A 237 4.85 -3.69 19.01
C PHE A 237 4.71 -4.04 17.54
N THR A 238 4.18 -3.12 16.76
CA THR A 238 4.10 -3.26 15.29
C THR A 238 4.78 -2.07 14.66
N ALA A 239 5.70 -2.32 13.74
CA ALA A 239 6.39 -1.29 12.98
C ALA A 239 6.23 -1.55 11.48
N ILE A 240 5.89 -0.50 10.73
CA ILE A 240 5.90 -0.46 9.28
C ILE A 240 7.25 0.12 8.84
N LEU A 241 7.97 -0.58 7.98
CA LEU A 241 9.35 -0.27 7.64
C LEU A 241 9.58 -0.35 6.13
N PHE A 242 10.49 0.47 5.62
CA PHE A 242 11.00 0.24 4.27
C PHE A 242 11.71 -1.11 4.20
N PRO A 243 11.49 -1.90 3.14
CA PRO A 243 12.26 -3.11 2.88
C PRO A 243 13.76 -2.82 2.89
N GLN A 244 14.51 -3.63 3.64
CA GLN A 244 15.94 -3.41 3.83
C GLN A 244 16.69 -4.70 4.15
N THR A 245 17.95 -4.77 3.72
CA THR A 245 18.87 -5.83 4.11
C THR A 245 19.65 -5.39 5.34
N LEU A 246 19.47 -6.09 6.43
CA LEU A 246 20.18 -5.77 7.67
C LEU A 246 21.66 -6.16 7.57
N SER A 247 22.55 -5.21 7.81
CA SER A 247 24.00 -5.47 7.87
C SER A 247 24.41 -6.21 9.14
N LYS A 248 23.68 -6.00 10.22
CA LYS A 248 23.87 -6.61 11.55
C LYS A 248 22.52 -7.06 12.10
N ASP A 249 22.56 -7.84 13.18
CA ASP A 249 21.37 -8.19 13.92
C ASP A 249 20.74 -6.96 14.55
N LEU A 250 19.42 -6.94 14.62
CA LEU A 250 18.68 -5.96 15.40
C LEU A 250 18.93 -6.23 16.89
N VAL A 251 19.06 -5.17 17.68
CA VAL A 251 19.24 -5.26 19.12
C VAL A 251 18.00 -4.71 19.80
N PHE A 252 17.21 -5.59 20.37
CA PHE A 252 16.07 -5.24 21.21
C PHE A 252 16.53 -5.09 22.65
N LYS A 253 16.20 -3.97 23.29
CA LYS A 253 16.45 -3.72 24.71
C LYS A 253 15.13 -3.43 25.42
N ALA A 254 15.03 -3.91 26.66
CA ALA A 254 13.89 -3.63 27.52
C ALA A 254 14.38 -3.28 28.94
N GLN A 255 13.76 -2.26 29.53
CA GLN A 255 13.87 -1.96 30.94
C GLN A 255 12.52 -2.22 31.62
N ILE A 256 12.43 -3.26 32.44
CA ILE A 256 11.19 -3.72 33.07
C ILE A 256 11.45 -3.91 34.56
N ASP A 257 10.66 -3.26 35.41
CA ASP A 257 10.80 -3.33 36.88
C ASP A 257 12.27 -3.06 37.32
N GLY A 258 12.90 -2.02 36.72
CA GLY A 258 14.28 -1.64 37.03
C GLY A 258 15.36 -2.59 36.51
N ARG A 259 15.00 -3.66 35.81
CA ARG A 259 15.92 -4.65 35.24
C ARG A 259 16.12 -4.39 33.76
N TYR A 260 17.34 -4.63 33.27
CA TYR A 260 17.70 -4.45 31.87
C TYR A 260 17.82 -5.81 31.19
N TYR A 261 17.23 -5.89 30.01
CA TYR A 261 17.19 -7.07 29.15
C TYR A 261 17.64 -6.73 27.74
N THR A 262 18.31 -7.66 27.08
CA THR A 262 18.73 -7.52 25.68
C THR A 262 18.50 -8.82 24.92
N ALA A 263 18.01 -8.71 23.68
CA ALA A 263 17.90 -9.81 22.74
C ALA A 263 18.32 -9.35 21.33
N THR A 264 18.84 -10.26 20.51
CA THR A 264 19.23 -9.97 19.13
C THR A 264 18.53 -10.92 18.18
N PHE A 265 18.12 -10.41 17.02
CA PHE A 265 17.49 -11.19 15.95
C PHE A 265 17.69 -10.52 14.59
N LYS A 266 17.57 -11.27 13.52
CA LYS A 266 17.82 -10.79 12.17
C LYS A 266 16.70 -11.20 11.22
N PRO A 267 15.60 -10.42 11.12
CA PRO A 267 14.56 -10.68 10.14
C PRO A 267 15.00 -10.31 8.73
N GLU A 268 14.40 -10.93 7.73
CA GLU A 268 14.51 -10.50 6.34
C GLU A 268 13.39 -9.51 6.03
N LEU A 269 13.63 -8.21 6.12
CA LEU A 269 12.61 -7.18 5.91
C LEU A 269 12.39 -6.95 4.40
N THR A 270 11.59 -7.82 3.77
CA THR A 270 11.25 -7.73 2.34
C THR A 270 9.86 -7.12 2.11
N SER A 271 9.66 -6.56 0.92
CA SER A 271 8.39 -5.92 0.51
C SER A 271 7.21 -6.89 0.62
N GLY A 272 6.10 -6.42 1.19
CA GLY A 272 4.86 -7.18 1.32
C GLY A 272 4.90 -8.35 2.29
N LYS A 273 5.90 -8.39 3.19
CA LYS A 273 6.02 -9.47 4.18
C LYS A 273 5.88 -8.96 5.61
N SER A 274 5.33 -9.80 6.46
CA SER A 274 5.20 -9.59 7.90
C SER A 274 6.11 -10.54 8.66
N TYR A 275 6.91 -9.99 9.55
CA TYR A 275 7.83 -10.75 10.42
C TYR A 275 7.38 -10.63 11.84
N THR A 276 7.12 -11.77 12.48
CA THR A 276 6.74 -11.82 13.89
C THR A 276 7.88 -12.40 14.71
N CYS A 277 8.36 -11.64 15.68
CA CYS A 277 9.35 -12.08 16.66
C CYS A 277 8.70 -12.23 18.03
N ASN A 278 8.78 -13.42 18.63
CA ASN A 278 8.23 -13.70 19.95
C ASN A 278 9.35 -13.70 20.99
N ILE A 279 9.31 -12.75 21.93
CA ILE A 279 10.29 -12.57 22.98
C ILE A 279 9.68 -12.97 24.33
N THR A 280 10.33 -13.87 25.05
CA THR A 280 9.89 -14.25 26.39
C THR A 280 10.85 -13.69 27.43
N VAL A 281 10.31 -12.89 28.36
CA VAL A 281 11.05 -12.36 29.50
C VAL A 281 11.06 -13.40 30.60
N LYS A 282 12.24 -13.89 30.98
CA LYS A 282 12.47 -14.79 32.09
C LYS A 282 13.07 -14.00 33.27
N LYS A 283 13.29 -14.65 34.39
CA LYS A 283 13.75 -14.01 35.64
C LYS A 283 15.07 -13.24 35.51
N ALA A 284 15.97 -13.67 34.61
CA ALA A 284 17.32 -13.10 34.47
C ALA A 284 17.73 -12.86 33.01
N GLU A 285 16.89 -13.24 32.03
CA GLU A 285 17.24 -13.20 30.62
C GLU A 285 16.02 -13.02 29.72
N LEU A 286 16.23 -12.60 28.46
CA LEU A 286 15.26 -12.76 27.39
C LEU A 286 15.56 -14.04 26.63
N SER A 287 14.52 -14.72 26.16
CA SER A 287 14.65 -15.78 25.19
C SER A 287 13.74 -15.47 24.00
N ILE A 288 14.25 -15.70 22.80
CA ILE A 288 13.46 -15.62 21.58
C ILE A 288 12.86 -17.00 21.35
N ALA A 289 11.54 -17.08 21.36
CA ALA A 289 10.82 -18.36 21.23
C ALA A 289 10.48 -18.73 19.79
N GLY A 290 11.10 -18.07 18.81
CA GLY A 290 10.89 -18.28 17.39
C GLY A 290 10.56 -16.99 16.64
N ALA A 291 10.88 -16.96 15.36
CA ALA A 291 10.45 -15.93 14.42
C ALA A 291 9.65 -16.60 13.31
N THR A 292 8.52 -16.03 12.97
CA THR A 292 7.71 -16.50 11.84
C THR A 292 7.70 -15.44 10.75
N VAL A 293 7.71 -15.89 9.50
CA VAL A 293 7.54 -15.04 8.31
C VAL A 293 6.25 -15.48 7.64
N SER A 294 5.35 -14.54 7.40
CA SER A 294 4.14 -14.77 6.62
C SER A 294 4.04 -13.73 5.50
N ASP A 295 3.24 -14.01 4.49
CA ASP A 295 2.75 -12.96 3.64
C ASP A 295 1.99 -11.97 4.51
N TRP A 296 1.97 -10.71 4.12
CA TRP A 296 1.28 -9.67 4.89
C TRP A 296 -0.21 -9.97 5.05
N GLU A 297 -0.70 -10.91 4.25
CA GLU A 297 -2.08 -11.36 4.17
C GLU A 297 -2.59 -12.14 5.41
N ASP A 298 -1.68 -12.69 6.24
CA ASP A 298 -2.07 -13.58 7.33
C ASP A 298 -1.93 -12.91 8.70
N SER A 299 -2.93 -12.13 9.12
CA SER A 299 -3.02 -11.66 10.51
C SER A 299 -3.50 -12.74 11.51
N ASP A 300 -4.08 -13.85 11.02
CA ASP A 300 -4.72 -14.87 11.87
C ASP A 300 -4.07 -16.27 11.83
N ASN A 301 -3.07 -16.49 10.98
CA ASN A 301 -2.36 -17.76 10.99
C ASN A 301 -1.15 -17.70 11.94
N SER A 302 -1.32 -18.29 13.10
CA SER A 302 -0.23 -18.73 13.95
C SER A 302 0.63 -19.74 13.19
N GLY A 303 1.54 -19.25 12.32
CA GLY A 303 2.51 -20.08 11.65
C GLY A 303 3.29 -20.91 12.65
N GLU A 304 3.51 -22.18 12.35
CA GLU A 304 4.31 -23.08 13.18
C GLU A 304 5.66 -22.42 13.46
N ALA A 305 6.03 -22.38 14.73
CA ALA A 305 7.30 -21.84 15.19
C ALA A 305 8.44 -22.59 14.51
N VAL A 306 9.18 -21.91 13.68
CA VAL A 306 10.45 -22.44 13.17
C VAL A 306 11.47 -22.25 14.29
N ASP A 307 11.90 -23.34 14.91
CA ASP A 307 12.96 -23.34 15.91
C ASP A 307 14.26 -22.85 15.25
N ALA A 308 14.59 -21.58 15.47
CA ALA A 308 15.92 -21.08 15.18
C ALA A 308 16.84 -21.55 16.32
N GLY A 309 17.52 -22.66 16.11
CA GLY A 309 18.53 -23.17 17.03
C GLY A 309 19.62 -22.11 17.20
N LEU A 310 19.83 -21.72 18.45
CA LEU A 310 20.99 -20.94 18.88
C LEU A 310 22.18 -21.93 18.95
N GLU A 311 23.22 -21.70 18.12
CA GLU A 311 24.58 -22.16 18.39
C GLU A 311 25.34 -21.14 19.24
#